data_36998b779d165abd28716ee6994dfb30
#
_entry.id   36998b779d165abd28716ee6994dfb30
#
_cell.length_a   1.000
_cell.length_b   1.000
_cell.length_c   1.000
_cell.angle_alpha   90.00
_cell.angle_beta   90.00
_cell.angle_gamma   90.00
#
_symmetry.space_group_name_H-M   'P 1'
#
loop_
_entity.id
_entity.type
_entity.pdbx_description
1 polymer ?
#
loop_
_entity_poly.entity_id
_entity_poly.type
_entity_poly.pdbx_seq_one_letter_code
_entity_poly.pdbx_strand_id
1 'polypeptide(L)'
;RRVIRYRSSRPDDGPLRQRLRELAAERRRFGYRRLGYLLAREGITPNHKKLLRVYREENLRVRRRGGRKRALGTRAPMVLPDGPNQRWSLDFVSDTLTCSRRFRILCVVDDYTRECLALVADTSLSGVRVARELTRLIGMRGKPHTVVSDNGTELTSSAILRWSQERRVEWHYIAPGKPMQNGFVESFNGRLRDECLNETLFTSLPHARFVLDAWRHDYNHVRPHSKLGGRTPAEKAGKPVWEHAPRQVAITSTNHHVGAGLYL
;
A
#
# COMPACT_ATOMS: atom_id res chain seq x y z
N ARG A 1 33.07 -18.32 35.69
CA ARG A 1 32.05 -18.54 36.75
C ARG A 1 31.29 -17.24 37.17
N ARG A 2 31.77 -16.03 36.87
CA ARG A 2 31.05 -14.76 37.16
C ARG A 2 29.84 -14.49 36.24
N VAL A 3 29.81 -15.08 35.06
CA VAL A 3 28.76 -14.85 34.04
C VAL A 3 27.41 -15.50 34.44
N ILE A 4 27.42 -16.56 35.19
CA ILE A 4 26.20 -17.32 35.57
C ILE A 4 25.31 -16.59 36.57
N ARG A 5 25.84 -15.57 37.30
CA ARG A 5 25.10 -14.78 38.31
C ARG A 5 24.69 -13.39 37.84
N TYR A 6 24.95 -13.02 36.59
CA TYR A 6 24.55 -11.71 36.08
C TYR A 6 23.03 -11.63 35.93
N ARG A 7 22.41 -10.85 36.78
CA ARG A 7 21.01 -10.41 36.61
C ARG A 7 21.05 -9.07 35.89
N SER A 8 20.33 -8.99 34.78
CA SER A 8 20.22 -7.73 34.03
C SER A 8 19.58 -6.68 34.91
N SER A 9 20.26 -5.55 35.15
CA SER A 9 19.72 -4.37 35.81
C SER A 9 18.95 -3.44 34.86
N ARG A 10 18.64 -3.91 33.64
CA ARG A 10 17.91 -3.10 32.67
C ARG A 10 16.50 -2.83 33.17
N PRO A 11 16.00 -1.57 33.00
CA PRO A 11 14.61 -1.25 33.31
C PRO A 11 13.66 -2.20 32.55
N ASP A 12 12.54 -2.50 33.17
CA ASP A 12 11.49 -3.25 32.51
C ASP A 12 10.97 -2.47 31.29
N ASP A 13 10.95 -3.15 30.13
CA ASP A 13 10.43 -2.62 28.89
C ASP A 13 8.92 -2.91 28.74
N GLY A 14 8.22 -3.24 29.82
CA GLY A 14 6.83 -3.68 29.85
C GLY A 14 5.87 -2.81 29.06
N PRO A 15 5.79 -1.50 29.32
CA PRO A 15 4.91 -0.59 28.57
C PRO A 15 5.24 -0.56 27.07
N LEU A 16 6.53 -0.53 26.70
CA LEU A 16 6.95 -0.58 25.30
C LEU A 16 6.56 -1.91 24.64
N ARG A 17 6.72 -3.03 25.36
CA ARG A 17 6.37 -4.37 24.85
C ARG A 17 4.87 -4.49 24.60
N GLN A 18 4.08 -4.04 25.56
CA GLN A 18 2.63 -4.07 25.45
C GLN A 18 2.18 -3.23 24.24
N ARG A 19 2.59 -1.96 24.18
CA ARG A 19 2.17 -1.08 23.08
C ARG A 19 2.64 -1.59 21.71
N LEU A 20 3.84 -2.14 21.63
CA LEU A 20 4.37 -2.72 20.41
C LEU A 20 3.56 -3.95 19.95
N ARG A 21 3.08 -4.80 20.87
CA ARG A 21 2.19 -5.94 20.55
C ARG A 21 0.84 -5.47 20.03
N GLU A 22 0.24 -4.46 20.67
CA GLU A 22 -1.04 -3.87 20.23
C GLU A 22 -0.93 -3.33 18.80
N LEU A 23 0.07 -2.49 18.53
CA LEU A 23 0.31 -1.94 17.18
C LEU A 23 0.61 -3.04 16.15
N ALA A 24 1.31 -4.10 16.54
CA ALA A 24 1.59 -5.22 15.65
C ALA A 24 0.33 -6.05 15.36
N ALA A 25 -0.59 -6.17 16.31
CA ALA A 25 -1.89 -6.82 16.12
C ALA A 25 -2.78 -6.03 15.16
N GLU A 26 -2.85 -4.70 15.31
CA GLU A 26 -3.58 -3.83 14.40
C GLU A 26 -2.97 -3.80 12.99
N ARG A 27 -1.64 -3.80 12.92
CA ARG A 27 -0.85 -3.62 11.69
C ARG A 27 0.00 -4.86 11.39
N ARG A 28 -0.64 -6.01 11.21
CA ARG A 28 -0.02 -7.35 11.08
C ARG A 28 1.10 -7.46 10.05
N ARG A 29 1.10 -6.57 9.04
CA ARG A 29 2.11 -6.55 7.96
C ARG A 29 3.19 -5.49 8.14
N PHE A 30 3.22 -4.81 9.31
CA PHE A 30 4.24 -3.79 9.58
C PHE A 30 5.45 -4.40 10.27
N GLY A 31 6.65 -4.09 9.73
CA GLY A 31 7.91 -4.42 10.40
C GLY A 31 8.29 -3.35 11.45
N TYR A 32 9.26 -3.66 12.29
CA TYR A 32 9.68 -2.83 13.43
C TYR A 32 9.90 -1.34 13.11
N ARG A 33 10.40 -0.99 11.92
CA ARG A 33 10.63 0.42 11.54
C ARG A 33 9.33 1.21 11.44
N ARG A 34 8.29 0.62 10.82
CA ARG A 34 6.98 1.28 10.71
C ARG A 34 6.28 1.36 12.06
N LEU A 35 6.36 0.29 12.84
CA LEU A 35 5.85 0.30 14.22
C LEU A 35 6.58 1.37 15.05
N GLY A 36 7.89 1.54 14.84
CA GLY A 36 8.66 2.61 15.48
C GLY A 36 8.20 4.02 15.11
N TYR A 37 7.78 4.25 13.87
CA TYR A 37 7.20 5.54 13.47
C TYR A 37 5.84 5.79 14.13
N LEU A 38 5.02 4.74 14.28
CA LEU A 38 3.74 4.86 15.00
C LEU A 38 3.96 5.17 16.48
N LEU A 39 4.87 4.45 17.15
CA LEU A 39 5.26 4.73 18.53
C LEU A 39 5.78 6.17 18.70
N ALA A 40 6.59 6.65 17.75
CA ALA A 40 7.12 8.02 17.81
C ALA A 40 6.00 9.08 17.72
N ARG A 41 4.93 8.83 16.99
CA ARG A 41 3.75 9.71 16.93
C ARG A 41 2.97 9.72 18.27
N GLU A 42 3.10 8.66 19.05
CA GLU A 42 2.54 8.56 20.42
C GLU A 42 3.51 9.09 21.49
N GLY A 43 4.63 9.71 21.08
CA GLY A 43 5.66 10.21 22.01
C GLY A 43 6.62 9.14 22.54
N ILE A 44 6.49 7.88 22.10
CA ILE A 44 7.35 6.78 22.52
C ILE A 44 8.48 6.61 21.52
N THR A 45 9.67 7.13 21.84
CA THR A 45 10.84 7.14 20.95
C THR A 45 11.99 6.25 21.45
N PRO A 46 11.87 4.92 21.43
CA PRO A 46 12.94 4.03 21.85
C PRO A 46 14.10 4.08 20.86
N ASN A 47 15.32 3.89 21.37
CA ASN A 47 16.47 3.68 20.51
C ASN A 47 16.19 2.51 19.54
N HIS A 48 16.55 2.68 18.28
CA HIS A 48 16.27 1.73 17.22
C HIS A 48 16.82 0.31 17.51
N LYS A 49 17.98 0.18 18.18
CA LYS A 49 18.53 -1.12 18.61
C LYS A 49 17.65 -1.76 19.69
N LYS A 50 17.14 -0.97 20.65
CA LYS A 50 16.20 -1.41 21.68
C LYS A 50 14.88 -1.88 21.04
N LEU A 51 14.30 -1.09 20.15
CA LEU A 51 13.08 -1.43 19.44
C LEU A 51 13.22 -2.76 18.67
N LEU A 52 14.32 -2.92 17.92
CA LEU A 52 14.57 -4.14 17.15
C LEU A 52 14.73 -5.37 18.06
N ARG A 53 15.39 -5.21 19.22
CA ARG A 53 15.54 -6.28 20.22
C ARG A 53 14.18 -6.70 20.75
N VAL A 54 13.39 -5.76 21.27
CA VAL A 54 12.05 -6.05 21.82
C VAL A 54 11.15 -6.68 20.75
N TYR A 55 11.15 -6.14 19.52
CA TYR A 55 10.39 -6.70 18.39
C TYR A 55 10.75 -8.17 18.09
N ARG A 56 12.03 -8.55 18.27
CA ARG A 56 12.50 -9.94 18.08
C ARG A 56 12.11 -10.83 19.27
N GLU A 57 12.24 -10.35 20.47
CA GLU A 57 11.88 -11.06 21.71
C GLU A 57 10.38 -11.39 21.74
N GLU A 58 9.54 -10.45 21.27
CA GLU A 58 8.09 -10.63 21.18
C GLU A 58 7.64 -11.44 19.93
N ASN A 59 8.58 -11.98 19.15
CA ASN A 59 8.29 -12.78 17.94
C ASN A 59 7.40 -12.09 16.89
N LEU A 60 7.41 -10.76 16.82
CA LEU A 60 6.55 -9.96 15.93
C LEU A 60 7.03 -9.92 14.47
N ARG A 61 7.97 -10.78 14.09
CA ARG A 61 8.57 -10.76 12.75
C ARG A 61 7.53 -11.07 11.67
N VAL A 62 7.36 -10.14 10.74
CA VAL A 62 6.56 -10.37 9.55
C VAL A 62 7.31 -11.32 8.61
N ARG A 63 6.70 -12.46 8.27
CA ARG A 63 7.23 -13.35 7.24
C ARG A 63 7.32 -12.61 5.91
N ARG A 64 8.53 -12.48 5.37
CA ARG A 64 8.72 -12.01 4.00
C ARG A 64 8.45 -13.18 3.07
N ARG A 65 7.63 -12.99 2.04
CA ARG A 65 7.56 -13.95 0.95
C ARG A 65 8.96 -14.00 0.32
N GLY A 66 9.64 -15.14 0.44
CA GLY A 66 10.94 -15.37 -0.17
C GLY A 66 10.78 -15.33 -1.69
N GLY A 67 11.27 -14.30 -2.34
CA GLY A 67 11.42 -14.27 -3.78
C GLY A 67 12.75 -14.90 -4.19
N ARG A 68 12.78 -15.61 -5.33
CA ARG A 68 14.03 -16.09 -5.93
C ARG A 68 14.97 -14.90 -6.13
N LYS A 69 16.20 -14.97 -5.62
CA LYS A 69 17.24 -13.97 -5.91
C LYS A 69 17.47 -13.98 -7.43
N ARG A 70 17.19 -12.87 -8.08
CA ARG A 70 17.49 -12.68 -9.51
C ARG A 70 18.82 -11.96 -9.61
N ALA A 71 19.62 -12.33 -10.61
CA ALA A 71 20.81 -11.59 -10.97
C ALA A 71 20.45 -10.13 -11.26
N LEU A 72 21.19 -9.22 -10.66
CA LEU A 72 21.03 -7.78 -10.87
C LEU A 72 21.88 -7.40 -12.07
N GLY A 73 21.27 -7.28 -13.26
CA GLY A 73 21.91 -6.61 -14.39
C GLY A 73 22.14 -5.13 -14.10
N THR A 74 22.90 -4.45 -14.95
CA THR A 74 23.11 -3.00 -14.94
C THR A 74 21.75 -2.30 -15.01
N ARG A 75 21.40 -1.57 -13.96
CA ARG A 75 20.13 -0.86 -13.84
C ARG A 75 20.40 0.62 -14.02
N ALA A 76 20.00 1.20 -15.12
CA ALA A 76 19.89 2.65 -15.21
C ALA A 76 18.85 3.12 -14.17
N PRO A 77 19.20 4.03 -13.25
CA PRO A 77 18.22 4.59 -12.33
C PRO A 77 17.10 5.27 -13.11
N MET A 78 15.86 5.02 -12.74
CA MET A 78 14.72 5.76 -13.28
C MET A 78 14.82 7.21 -12.79
N VAL A 79 14.72 8.18 -13.72
CA VAL A 79 14.67 9.60 -13.37
C VAL A 79 13.48 9.79 -12.41
N LEU A 80 13.78 10.31 -11.22
CA LEU A 80 12.77 10.59 -10.21
C LEU A 80 12.12 11.93 -10.54
N PRO A 81 10.78 12.03 -10.48
CA PRO A 81 10.12 13.32 -10.52
C PRO A 81 10.55 14.16 -9.31
N ASP A 82 10.68 15.46 -9.49
CA ASP A 82 11.08 16.42 -8.47
C ASP A 82 9.90 17.23 -7.90
N GLY A 83 8.69 17.04 -8.45
CA GLY A 83 7.46 17.65 -7.98
C GLY A 83 6.20 16.80 -8.13
N PRO A 84 5.11 17.16 -7.41
CA PRO A 84 3.80 16.52 -7.58
C PRO A 84 3.28 16.68 -9.01
N ASN A 85 2.49 15.73 -9.48
CA ASN A 85 1.88 15.71 -10.81
C ASN A 85 2.87 15.74 -12.00
N GLN A 86 4.15 15.56 -11.77
CA GLN A 86 5.08 15.42 -12.91
C GLN A 86 4.88 14.08 -13.59
N ARG A 87 4.67 13.01 -12.82
CA ARG A 87 4.45 11.69 -13.37
C ARG A 87 3.48 10.88 -12.54
N TRP A 88 2.46 10.34 -13.20
CA TRP A 88 1.58 9.32 -12.63
C TRP A 88 1.89 7.96 -13.23
N SER A 89 1.98 6.95 -12.39
CA SER A 89 2.12 5.55 -12.80
C SER A 89 0.81 4.81 -12.64
N LEU A 90 0.43 4.04 -13.69
CA LEU A 90 -0.80 3.25 -13.73
C LEU A 90 -0.48 1.77 -13.86
N ASP A 91 -1.32 0.95 -13.25
CA ASP A 91 -1.31 -0.50 -13.42
C ASP A 91 -2.65 -1.11 -13.01
N PHE A 92 -2.90 -2.34 -13.46
CA PHE A 92 -4.06 -3.13 -13.06
C PHE A 92 -3.67 -4.25 -12.11
N VAL A 93 -4.44 -4.39 -11.05
CA VAL A 93 -4.39 -5.55 -10.17
C VAL A 93 -5.71 -6.30 -10.28
N SER A 94 -5.66 -7.63 -10.31
CA SER A 94 -6.86 -8.47 -10.35
C SER A 94 -7.03 -9.21 -9.04
N ASP A 95 -8.28 -9.41 -8.64
CA ASP A 95 -8.67 -10.26 -7.53
C ASP A 95 -10.01 -10.96 -7.81
N THR A 96 -10.51 -11.74 -6.86
CA THR A 96 -11.68 -12.58 -7.04
C THR A 96 -12.64 -12.41 -5.85
N LEU A 97 -13.93 -12.28 -6.16
CA LEU A 97 -14.99 -12.30 -5.16
C LEU A 97 -15.21 -13.72 -4.62
N THR A 98 -15.84 -13.86 -3.46
CA THR A 98 -16.19 -15.17 -2.87
C THR A 98 -17.04 -16.04 -3.78
N CYS A 99 -17.82 -15.43 -4.68
CA CYS A 99 -18.59 -16.13 -5.74
C CYS A 99 -17.74 -16.51 -6.97
N SER A 100 -16.41 -16.51 -6.87
CA SER A 100 -15.46 -16.82 -7.95
C SER A 100 -15.44 -15.83 -9.12
N ARG A 101 -16.22 -14.75 -9.08
CA ARG A 101 -16.21 -13.71 -10.12
C ARG A 101 -14.96 -12.85 -9.98
N ARG A 102 -14.19 -12.73 -11.04
CA ARG A 102 -13.01 -11.85 -11.09
C ARG A 102 -13.42 -10.39 -11.19
N PHE A 103 -12.63 -9.52 -10.56
CA PHE A 103 -12.66 -8.07 -10.73
C PHE A 103 -11.25 -7.51 -10.89
N ARG A 104 -11.16 -6.34 -11.45
CA ARG A 104 -9.89 -5.62 -11.66
C ARG A 104 -9.91 -4.31 -10.87
N ILE A 105 -8.73 -3.85 -10.54
CA ILE A 105 -8.52 -2.61 -9.80
C ILE A 105 -7.54 -1.78 -10.62
N LEU A 106 -7.98 -0.61 -11.11
CA LEU A 106 -7.09 0.38 -11.66
C LEU A 106 -6.39 1.10 -10.51
N CYS A 107 -5.07 1.02 -10.47
CA CYS A 107 -4.21 1.70 -9.51
C CYS A 107 -3.56 2.91 -10.19
N VAL A 108 -3.69 4.10 -9.62
CA VAL A 108 -3.03 5.32 -10.08
C VAL A 108 -2.24 5.92 -8.94
N VAL A 109 -0.94 6.12 -9.14
CA VAL A 109 -0.01 6.62 -8.10
C VAL A 109 0.76 7.81 -8.63
N ASP A 110 0.89 8.85 -7.82
CA ASP A 110 1.84 9.94 -8.07
C ASP A 110 3.24 9.49 -7.65
N ASP A 111 4.17 9.51 -8.60
CA ASP A 111 5.52 8.96 -8.39
C ASP A 111 6.39 9.82 -7.48
N TYR A 112 6.09 11.09 -7.28
CA TYR A 112 6.82 11.96 -6.36
C TYR A 112 6.30 11.84 -4.93
N THR A 113 5.00 12.07 -4.74
CA THR A 113 4.38 12.05 -3.41
C THR A 113 4.18 10.65 -2.88
N ARG A 114 4.16 9.63 -3.74
CA ARG A 114 3.75 8.23 -3.46
C ARG A 114 2.28 8.10 -3.14
N GLU A 115 1.51 9.12 -3.38
CA GLU A 115 0.08 9.13 -3.08
C GLU A 115 -0.67 8.22 -4.03
N CYS A 116 -1.53 7.36 -3.49
CA CYS A 116 -2.50 6.62 -4.28
C CYS A 116 -3.65 7.56 -4.66
N LEU A 117 -3.66 7.99 -5.91
CA LEU A 117 -4.65 8.93 -6.44
C LEU A 117 -6.00 8.25 -6.67
N ALA A 118 -6.00 7.01 -7.15
CA ALA A 118 -7.19 6.21 -7.35
C ALA A 118 -6.97 4.72 -7.14
N LEU A 119 -7.99 4.05 -6.61
CA LEU A 119 -8.22 2.62 -6.63
C LEU A 119 -9.64 2.39 -7.15
N VAL A 120 -9.77 2.02 -8.42
CA VAL A 120 -11.08 1.84 -9.05
C VAL A 120 -11.32 0.35 -9.30
N ALA A 121 -12.22 -0.26 -8.52
CA ALA A 121 -12.58 -1.65 -8.67
C ALA A 121 -13.81 -1.81 -9.57
N ASP A 122 -13.68 -2.64 -10.62
CA ASP A 122 -14.80 -3.00 -11.48
C ASP A 122 -14.57 -4.39 -12.12
N THR A 123 -15.63 -4.99 -12.63
CA THR A 123 -15.55 -6.24 -13.38
C THR A 123 -15.04 -6.02 -14.81
N SER A 124 -15.18 -4.79 -15.33
CA SER A 124 -14.66 -4.37 -16.63
C SER A 124 -14.13 -2.93 -16.53
N LEU A 125 -12.90 -2.73 -17.00
CA LEU A 125 -12.21 -1.43 -17.00
C LEU A 125 -11.67 -1.19 -18.42
N SER A 126 -12.53 -0.74 -19.32
CA SER A 126 -12.14 -0.37 -20.69
C SER A 126 -11.31 0.92 -20.71
N GLY A 127 -10.59 1.16 -21.82
CA GLY A 127 -9.83 2.41 -22.01
C GLY A 127 -10.68 3.67 -21.87
N VAL A 128 -11.94 3.65 -22.31
CA VAL A 128 -12.90 4.76 -22.13
C VAL A 128 -13.15 5.01 -20.64
N ARG A 129 -13.31 3.93 -19.83
CA ARG A 129 -13.50 4.06 -18.39
C ARG A 129 -12.25 4.61 -17.72
N VAL A 130 -11.06 4.15 -18.10
CA VAL A 130 -9.78 4.67 -17.60
C VAL A 130 -9.64 6.15 -17.92
N ALA A 131 -9.89 6.58 -19.16
CA ALA A 131 -9.83 7.98 -19.59
C ALA A 131 -10.76 8.88 -18.75
N ARG A 132 -11.98 8.40 -18.44
CA ARG A 132 -12.94 9.11 -17.59
C ARG A 132 -12.42 9.28 -16.16
N GLU A 133 -11.84 8.22 -15.58
CA GLU A 133 -11.27 8.30 -14.23
C GLU A 133 -10.06 9.23 -14.16
N LEU A 134 -9.20 9.20 -15.17
CA LEU A 134 -8.07 10.14 -15.27
C LEU A 134 -8.55 11.58 -15.42
N THR A 135 -9.59 11.83 -16.20
CA THR A 135 -10.21 13.16 -16.32
C THR A 135 -10.73 13.66 -14.97
N ARG A 136 -11.41 12.79 -14.20
CA ARG A 136 -11.86 13.09 -12.86
C ARG A 136 -10.70 13.43 -11.92
N LEU A 137 -9.60 12.67 -12.00
CA LEU A 137 -8.39 12.92 -11.21
C LEU A 137 -7.74 14.27 -11.56
N ILE A 138 -7.66 14.62 -12.85
CA ILE A 138 -7.14 15.93 -13.29
C ILE A 138 -7.94 17.07 -12.68
N GLY A 139 -9.26 16.97 -12.65
CA GLY A 139 -10.13 17.99 -12.04
C GLY A 139 -9.90 18.18 -10.53
N MET A 140 -9.45 17.13 -9.83
CA MET A 140 -9.22 17.18 -8.38
C MET A 140 -7.77 17.49 -7.98
N ARG A 141 -6.80 17.14 -8.82
CA ARG A 141 -5.37 17.10 -8.46
C ARG A 141 -4.50 17.99 -9.34
N GLY A 142 -5.04 18.49 -10.45
CA GLY A 142 -4.25 19.07 -11.51
C GLY A 142 -3.78 18.04 -12.53
N LYS A 143 -3.30 18.53 -13.65
CA LYS A 143 -2.88 17.73 -14.80
C LYS A 143 -1.47 17.16 -14.57
N PRO A 144 -1.22 15.86 -14.81
CA PRO A 144 0.14 15.34 -14.85
C PRO A 144 0.85 15.76 -16.13
N HIS A 145 2.18 15.86 -16.08
CA HIS A 145 2.99 16.02 -17.28
C HIS A 145 3.01 14.71 -18.07
N THR A 146 3.32 13.62 -17.38
CA THR A 146 3.50 12.30 -17.99
C THR A 146 2.67 11.26 -17.24
N VAL A 147 2.11 10.33 -17.99
CA VAL A 147 1.51 9.10 -17.48
C VAL A 147 2.35 7.91 -17.94
N VAL A 148 2.70 7.01 -17.03
CA VAL A 148 3.44 5.78 -17.34
C VAL A 148 2.55 4.57 -17.08
N SER A 149 2.50 3.65 -18.05
CA SER A 149 1.77 2.39 -17.92
C SER A 149 2.50 1.22 -18.59
N ASP A 150 2.04 0.02 -18.32
CA ASP A 150 2.37 -1.14 -19.13
C ASP A 150 1.66 -1.09 -20.50
N ASN A 151 1.92 -2.10 -21.34
CA ASN A 151 1.33 -2.24 -22.68
C ASN A 151 -0.01 -3.02 -22.65
N GLY A 152 -0.75 -2.97 -21.55
CA GLY A 152 -2.07 -3.60 -21.46
C GLY A 152 -3.02 -3.10 -22.54
N THR A 153 -3.86 -3.99 -23.09
CA THR A 153 -4.76 -3.68 -24.22
C THR A 153 -5.70 -2.50 -23.93
N GLU A 154 -6.13 -2.33 -22.70
CA GLU A 154 -6.98 -1.23 -22.28
C GLU A 154 -6.23 0.11 -22.30
N LEU A 155 -4.93 0.09 -21.95
CA LEU A 155 -4.07 1.28 -21.85
C LEU A 155 -3.48 1.67 -23.21
N THR A 156 -3.40 0.74 -24.16
CA THR A 156 -2.98 1.00 -25.56
C THR A 156 -4.16 1.28 -26.50
N SER A 157 -5.37 1.38 -25.97
CA SER A 157 -6.59 1.60 -26.76
C SER A 157 -6.64 2.98 -27.42
N SER A 158 -7.37 3.09 -28.55
CA SER A 158 -7.59 4.37 -29.25
C SER A 158 -8.24 5.43 -28.34
N ALA A 159 -9.03 5.02 -27.34
CA ALA A 159 -9.63 5.93 -26.37
C ALA A 159 -8.57 6.62 -25.50
N ILE A 160 -7.56 5.89 -25.08
CA ILE A 160 -6.43 6.44 -24.30
C ILE A 160 -5.55 7.35 -25.17
N LEU A 161 -5.24 6.93 -26.39
CA LEU A 161 -4.46 7.75 -27.32
C LEU A 161 -5.15 9.09 -27.60
N ARG A 162 -6.44 9.06 -27.90
CA ARG A 162 -7.24 10.28 -28.09
C ARG A 162 -7.24 11.15 -26.83
N TRP A 163 -7.50 10.56 -25.68
CA TRP A 163 -7.53 11.27 -24.41
C TRP A 163 -6.19 11.96 -24.10
N SER A 164 -5.06 11.27 -24.31
CA SER A 164 -3.73 11.84 -24.05
C SER A 164 -3.43 13.04 -24.97
N GLN A 165 -3.83 12.96 -26.23
CA GLN A 165 -3.70 14.04 -27.20
C GLN A 165 -4.59 15.25 -26.85
N GLU A 166 -5.89 15.03 -26.58
CA GLU A 166 -6.85 16.08 -26.20
C GLU A 166 -6.44 16.79 -24.91
N ARG A 167 -5.92 16.03 -23.94
CA ARG A 167 -5.47 16.58 -22.65
C ARG A 167 -4.03 17.10 -22.67
N ARG A 168 -3.29 16.88 -23.75
CA ARG A 168 -1.86 17.21 -23.88
C ARG A 168 -1.07 16.63 -22.70
N VAL A 169 -1.23 15.32 -22.44
CA VAL A 169 -0.52 14.54 -21.44
C VAL A 169 0.38 13.57 -22.18
N GLU A 170 1.66 13.57 -21.87
CA GLU A 170 2.58 12.58 -22.42
C GLU A 170 2.23 11.18 -21.88
N TRP A 171 2.04 10.23 -22.77
CA TRP A 171 1.81 8.84 -22.39
C TRP A 171 3.01 8.00 -22.72
N HIS A 172 3.65 7.46 -21.69
CA HIS A 172 4.84 6.63 -21.84
C HIS A 172 4.53 5.17 -21.52
N TYR A 173 4.70 4.31 -22.54
CA TYR A 173 4.61 2.88 -22.36
C TYR A 173 5.97 2.32 -21.95
N ILE A 174 6.00 1.45 -20.92
CA ILE A 174 7.23 0.77 -20.53
C ILE A 174 7.70 -0.17 -21.65
N ALA A 175 9.02 -0.23 -21.86
CA ALA A 175 9.58 -1.14 -22.84
C ALA A 175 9.33 -2.61 -22.42
N PRO A 176 9.00 -3.51 -23.39
CA PRO A 176 8.83 -4.92 -23.09
C PRO A 176 10.02 -5.50 -22.30
N GLY A 177 9.74 -6.24 -21.24
CA GLY A 177 10.78 -6.83 -20.38
C GLY A 177 11.49 -5.85 -19.43
N LYS A 178 11.07 -4.58 -19.36
CA LYS A 178 11.62 -3.58 -18.43
C LYS A 178 10.61 -3.13 -17.38
N PRO A 179 10.10 -4.02 -16.51
CA PRO A 179 9.10 -3.66 -15.49
C PRO A 179 9.59 -2.58 -14.54
N MET A 180 10.91 -2.41 -14.38
CA MET A 180 11.48 -1.38 -13.52
C MET A 180 11.07 0.05 -13.90
N GLN A 181 10.66 0.28 -15.15
CA GLN A 181 10.17 1.59 -15.61
C GLN A 181 8.82 1.95 -14.97
N ASN A 182 8.08 0.96 -14.43
CA ASN A 182 6.84 1.15 -13.68
C ASN A 182 6.97 0.77 -12.19
N GLY A 183 8.19 0.76 -11.67
CA GLY A 183 8.52 0.24 -10.33
C GLY A 183 7.83 0.93 -9.15
N PHE A 184 7.26 2.13 -9.34
CA PHE A 184 6.52 2.83 -8.30
C PHE A 184 5.16 2.18 -8.06
N VAL A 185 4.36 2.02 -9.09
CA VAL A 185 3.05 1.36 -8.99
C VAL A 185 3.21 -0.14 -8.72
N GLU A 186 4.25 -0.80 -9.24
CA GLU A 186 4.54 -2.20 -8.86
C GLU A 186 4.82 -2.36 -7.36
N SER A 187 5.65 -1.45 -6.81
CA SER A 187 5.90 -1.43 -5.36
C SER A 187 4.65 -1.12 -4.56
N PHE A 188 3.77 -0.25 -5.06
CA PHE A 188 2.47 0.04 -4.48
C PHE A 188 1.57 -1.21 -4.52
N ASN A 189 1.43 -1.85 -5.67
CA ASN A 189 0.61 -3.05 -5.87
C ASN A 189 1.05 -4.20 -4.95
N GLY A 190 2.37 -4.35 -4.73
CA GLY A 190 2.89 -5.29 -3.74
C GLY A 190 2.38 -4.99 -2.32
N ARG A 191 2.23 -3.70 -1.94
CA ARG A 191 1.66 -3.31 -0.64
C ARG A 191 0.16 -3.53 -0.59
N LEU A 192 -0.55 -3.16 -1.65
CA LEU A 192 -1.99 -3.39 -1.77
C LEU A 192 -2.31 -4.88 -1.60
N ARG A 193 -1.57 -5.76 -2.28
CA ARG A 193 -1.73 -7.21 -2.13
C ARG A 193 -1.45 -7.67 -0.70
N ASP A 194 -0.31 -7.30 -0.15
CA ASP A 194 0.13 -7.78 1.15
C ASP A 194 -0.72 -7.27 2.31
N GLU A 195 -1.19 -6.02 2.24
CA GLU A 195 -1.80 -5.32 3.37
C GLU A 195 -3.33 -5.23 3.27
N CYS A 196 -3.92 -5.54 2.09
CA CYS A 196 -5.36 -5.46 1.84
C CYS A 196 -5.91 -6.72 1.16
N LEU A 197 -5.48 -7.01 -0.09
CA LEU A 197 -6.13 -8.05 -0.89
C LEU A 197 -5.98 -9.44 -0.27
N ASN A 198 -4.78 -9.79 0.21
CA ASN A 198 -4.53 -11.11 0.83
C ASN A 198 -5.09 -11.23 2.27
N GLU A 199 -5.54 -10.14 2.86
CA GLU A 199 -6.08 -10.10 4.22
C GLU A 199 -7.63 -10.00 4.22
N THR A 200 -8.25 -9.91 3.04
CA THR A 200 -9.70 -9.68 2.90
C THR A 200 -10.36 -10.67 1.95
N LEU A 201 -11.49 -11.21 2.35
CA LEU A 201 -12.40 -11.96 1.47
C LEU A 201 -13.49 -11.02 0.96
N PHE A 202 -13.49 -10.77 -0.34
CA PHE A 202 -14.44 -9.83 -0.96
C PHE A 202 -15.76 -10.52 -1.30
N THR A 203 -16.83 -10.18 -0.60
CA THR A 203 -18.14 -10.78 -0.80
C THR A 203 -18.90 -10.20 -2.00
N SER A 204 -18.61 -8.95 -2.34
CA SER A 204 -19.25 -8.26 -3.47
C SER A 204 -18.36 -7.13 -3.99
N LEU A 205 -18.68 -6.61 -5.19
CA LEU A 205 -17.98 -5.46 -5.75
C LEU A 205 -18.17 -4.17 -4.94
N PRO A 206 -19.36 -3.84 -4.39
CA PRO A 206 -19.51 -2.74 -3.44
C PRO A 206 -18.64 -2.90 -2.19
N HIS A 207 -18.57 -4.12 -1.61
CA HIS A 207 -17.69 -4.41 -0.49
C HIS A 207 -16.22 -4.19 -0.85
N ALA A 208 -15.78 -4.67 -2.02
CA ALA A 208 -14.42 -4.43 -2.49
C ALA A 208 -14.11 -2.93 -2.64
N ARG A 209 -15.02 -2.14 -3.20
CA ARG A 209 -14.86 -0.67 -3.32
C ARG A 209 -14.74 0.00 -1.97
N PHE A 210 -15.58 -0.36 -1.01
CA PHE A 210 -15.55 0.17 0.35
C PHE A 210 -14.22 -0.12 1.05
N VAL A 211 -13.76 -1.36 1.03
CA VAL A 211 -12.49 -1.77 1.65
C VAL A 211 -11.30 -1.08 0.99
N LEU A 212 -11.28 -1.01 -0.34
CA LEU A 212 -10.21 -0.36 -1.09
C LEU A 212 -10.15 1.15 -0.84
N ASP A 213 -11.29 1.83 -0.68
CA ASP A 213 -11.32 3.26 -0.37
C ASP A 213 -10.82 3.53 1.05
N ALA A 214 -11.24 2.73 2.03
CA ALA A 214 -10.73 2.80 3.40
C ALA A 214 -9.22 2.54 3.46
N TRP A 215 -8.72 1.51 2.75
CA TRP A 215 -7.30 1.21 2.67
C TRP A 215 -6.51 2.33 1.97
N ARG A 216 -7.03 2.89 0.88
CA ARG A 216 -6.42 4.04 0.18
C ARG A 216 -6.30 5.26 1.09
N HIS A 217 -7.33 5.53 1.89
CA HIS A 217 -7.29 6.61 2.88
C HIS A 217 -6.20 6.35 3.92
N ASP A 218 -6.15 5.15 4.50
CA ASP A 218 -5.10 4.77 5.44
C ASP A 218 -3.70 4.87 4.82
N TYR A 219 -3.53 4.36 3.60
CA TYR A 219 -2.26 4.40 2.87
C TYR A 219 -1.74 5.82 2.68
N ASN A 220 -2.63 6.77 2.34
CA ASN A 220 -2.27 8.15 2.05
C ASN A 220 -2.09 9.01 3.29
N HIS A 221 -2.90 8.81 4.34
CA HIS A 221 -3.00 9.75 5.46
C HIS A 221 -2.49 9.20 6.80
N VAL A 222 -2.49 7.89 7.00
CA VAL A 222 -2.14 7.28 8.30
C VAL A 222 -0.85 6.47 8.23
N ARG A 223 -0.69 5.68 7.18
CA ARG A 223 0.39 4.71 7.02
C ARG A 223 1.76 5.39 6.89
N PRO A 224 2.75 5.10 7.79
CA PRO A 224 4.10 5.66 7.66
C PRO A 224 4.87 4.99 6.51
N HIS A 225 5.57 5.79 5.71
CA HIS A 225 6.37 5.34 4.58
C HIS A 225 7.87 5.49 4.89
N SER A 226 8.59 4.38 4.99
CA SER A 226 10.03 4.39 5.32
C SER A 226 10.87 5.18 4.30
N LYS A 227 10.49 5.17 3.01
CA LYS A 227 11.17 5.96 1.97
C LYS A 227 10.87 7.47 2.04
N LEU A 228 9.85 7.87 2.80
CA LEU A 228 9.50 9.26 3.07
C LEU A 228 9.91 9.69 4.49
N GLY A 229 10.84 8.96 5.13
CA GLY A 229 11.28 9.24 6.49
C GLY A 229 10.21 9.04 7.57
N GLY A 230 9.24 8.16 7.32
CA GLY A 230 8.11 7.91 8.22
C GLY A 230 6.90 8.81 7.98
N ARG A 231 7.01 9.81 7.08
CA ARG A 231 5.87 10.65 6.68
C ARG A 231 4.88 9.85 5.84
N THR A 232 3.63 10.32 5.81
CA THR A 232 2.60 9.81 4.90
C THR A 232 2.75 10.45 3.50
N PRO A 233 2.16 9.86 2.45
CA PRO A 233 2.07 10.49 1.13
C PRO A 233 1.39 11.86 1.16
N ALA A 234 0.33 12.03 1.94
CA ALA A 234 -0.38 13.30 2.08
C ALA A 234 0.49 14.38 2.73
N GLU A 235 1.25 14.05 3.78
CA GLU A 235 2.24 14.96 4.37
C GLU A 235 3.34 15.34 3.36
N LYS A 236 3.78 14.40 2.53
CA LYS A 236 4.74 14.68 1.45
C LYS A 236 4.14 15.59 0.37
N ALA A 237 2.85 15.51 0.12
CA ALA A 237 2.12 16.35 -0.81
C ALA A 237 1.80 17.75 -0.26
N GLY A 238 2.22 18.09 0.96
CA GLY A 238 1.93 19.36 1.61
C GLY A 238 0.47 19.52 2.03
N LYS A 239 -0.29 18.42 2.16
CA LYS A 239 -1.68 18.45 2.62
C LYS A 239 -1.74 18.48 4.14
N PRO A 240 -2.72 19.16 4.73
CA PRO A 240 -2.90 19.14 6.18
C PRO A 240 -3.11 17.71 6.66
N VAL A 241 -2.53 17.41 7.81
CA VAL A 241 -2.80 16.15 8.51
C VAL A 241 -4.25 16.19 8.97
N TRP A 242 -5.08 15.27 8.47
CA TRP A 242 -6.46 15.16 8.94
C TRP A 242 -6.43 14.51 10.33
N GLU A 243 -6.82 15.26 11.34
CA GLU A 243 -6.94 14.78 12.73
C GLU A 243 -8.05 13.76 12.93
N HIS A 244 -8.91 13.56 11.96
CA HIS A 244 -10.01 12.60 12.06
C HIS A 244 -9.64 11.31 11.33
N ALA A 245 -9.14 10.33 12.08
CA ALA A 245 -9.19 8.93 11.62
C ALA A 245 -10.65 8.58 11.31
N PRO A 246 -10.98 8.00 10.15
CA PRO A 246 -12.29 7.42 9.95
C PRO A 246 -12.51 6.41 11.07
N ARG A 247 -13.72 6.41 11.67
CA ARG A 247 -14.12 5.45 12.70
C ARG A 247 -13.65 4.07 12.28
N GLN A 248 -12.83 3.45 13.12
CA GLN A 248 -12.42 2.07 12.93
C GLN A 248 -13.69 1.22 12.81
N VAL A 249 -14.01 0.83 11.59
CA VAL A 249 -14.94 -0.28 11.41
C VAL A 249 -14.12 -1.52 11.77
N ALA A 250 -14.33 -2.02 12.98
CA ALA A 250 -13.79 -3.29 13.41
C ALA A 250 -14.21 -4.33 12.36
N ILE A 251 -13.25 -4.87 11.64
CA ILE A 251 -13.47 -6.06 10.81
C ILE A 251 -13.63 -7.20 11.82
N THR A 252 -14.85 -7.38 12.31
CA THR A 252 -15.23 -8.54 13.09
C THR A 252 -15.16 -9.73 12.15
N SER A 253 -14.08 -10.51 12.27
CA SER A 253 -14.04 -11.87 11.76
C SER A 253 -15.07 -12.68 12.53
N THR A 254 -16.24 -12.83 11.95
CA THR A 254 -17.30 -13.73 12.46
C THR A 254 -16.81 -15.16 12.20
N ASN A 255 -16.12 -15.73 13.20
CA ASN A 255 -15.94 -17.18 13.27
C ASN A 255 -17.32 -17.82 13.52
N HIS A 256 -17.96 -18.27 12.46
CA HIS A 256 -19.03 -19.23 12.61
C HIS A 256 -18.43 -20.58 13.04
N HIS A 257 -18.47 -20.87 14.33
CA HIS A 257 -18.45 -22.21 14.85
C HIS A 257 -19.72 -22.92 14.31
N VAL A 258 -19.53 -23.78 13.33
CA VAL A 258 -20.53 -24.78 12.96
C VAL A 258 -20.51 -25.83 14.06
N GLY A 259 -21.51 -25.78 14.94
CA GLY A 259 -21.77 -26.81 15.93
C GLY A 259 -22.13 -28.12 15.23
N ALA A 260 -21.38 -29.16 15.55
CA ALA A 260 -21.73 -30.52 15.18
C ALA A 260 -23.03 -30.93 15.90
N GLY A 261 -24.11 -30.99 15.17
CA GLY A 261 -25.36 -31.62 15.61
C GLY A 261 -25.26 -33.13 15.42
N LEU A 262 -25.24 -33.86 16.52
CA LEU A 262 -25.49 -35.29 16.57
C LEU A 262 -26.91 -35.59 16.06
N TYR A 263 -27.03 -36.49 15.13
CA TYR A 263 -28.28 -37.23 14.90
C TYR A 263 -28.12 -38.66 15.33
N LEU A 264 -29.02 -39.06 16.25
CA LEU A 264 -29.39 -40.43 16.53
C LEU A 264 -30.12 -41.08 15.35
#